data_5c8695fd0cb5c19a84152288a93de14f
#
_entry.id   5c8695fd0cb5c19a84152288a93de14f
#
_cell.length_a   1.000
_cell.length_b   1.000
_cell.length_c   1.000
_cell.angle_alpha   90.00
_cell.angle_beta   90.00
_cell.angle_gamma   90.00
#
_symmetry.space_group_name_H-M   'P 1'
#
loop_
_entity.id
_entity.type
_entity.pdbx_description
1 polymer ?
#
loop_
_entity_poly.entity_id
_entity_poly.type
_entity_poly.pdbx_seq_one_letter_code
_entity_poly.pdbx_strand_id
1 'polypeptide(L)'
;MADGVFLTFEGGEGAGKSTQVRRLAADLERSGIDVISTREPGGSPGAEDIRKLLVSGDVARWQPLTEVVLHYAARVEHVATVVRPALERGTWVICDRFHDSTIAYQGYGHGLEIELIDNLHQQLLDGFQPNLTMILDIPVDAGLARTGGRDGVEDRYERMDSEFHQRLRDGFLQIAAAEPERCAVIDAISSEDAVHRDVIACIKERLSIQLG
;
A
#
# COMPACT_ATOMS: atom_id res chain seq x y z
N MET A 1 24.53 0.24 -13.34
CA MET A 1 23.13 -0.11 -13.65
C MET A 1 22.30 0.94 -12.93
N ALA A 2 21.18 1.37 -13.49
CA ALA A 2 20.27 2.26 -12.75
C ALA A 2 19.74 1.49 -11.54
N ASP A 3 19.62 2.15 -10.38
CA ASP A 3 19.02 1.56 -9.19
C ASP A 3 17.54 1.26 -9.45
N GLY A 4 17.02 0.19 -8.87
CA GLY A 4 15.59 -0.13 -8.93
C GLY A 4 14.76 0.95 -8.22
N VAL A 5 13.51 1.10 -8.62
CA VAL A 5 12.57 2.07 -8.02
C VAL A 5 11.49 1.32 -7.23
N PHE A 6 11.24 1.76 -6.01
CA PHE A 6 10.19 1.20 -5.16
C PHE A 6 8.98 2.14 -5.14
N LEU A 7 7.85 1.66 -5.66
CA LEU A 7 6.57 2.37 -5.71
C LEU A 7 5.54 1.66 -4.83
N THR A 8 4.73 2.44 -4.14
CA THR A 8 3.61 1.88 -3.36
C THR A 8 2.28 2.52 -3.76
N PHE A 9 1.22 1.72 -3.70
CA PHE A 9 -0.16 2.18 -3.82
C PHE A 9 -0.85 2.03 -2.48
N GLU A 10 -1.42 3.12 -2.00
CA GLU A 10 -2.09 3.22 -0.72
C GLU A 10 -3.51 3.75 -0.89
N GLY A 11 -4.30 3.72 0.18
CA GLY A 11 -5.69 4.19 0.18
C GLY A 11 -6.66 3.16 0.76
N GLY A 12 -7.92 3.59 0.96
CA GLY A 12 -8.99 2.79 1.55
C GLY A 12 -9.40 1.57 0.71
N GLU A 13 -10.41 0.86 1.21
CA GLU A 13 -10.98 -0.26 0.49
C GLU A 13 -11.72 0.22 -0.78
N GLY A 14 -11.69 -0.58 -1.83
CA GLY A 14 -12.34 -0.25 -3.10
C GLY A 14 -11.71 0.90 -3.91
N ALA A 15 -10.59 1.48 -3.46
CA ALA A 15 -9.92 2.59 -4.16
C ALA A 15 -9.30 2.20 -5.53
N GLY A 16 -9.19 0.90 -5.84
CA GLY A 16 -8.69 0.43 -7.13
C GLY A 16 -7.19 0.18 -7.18
N LYS A 17 -6.50 0.11 -6.03
CA LYS A 17 -5.04 -0.11 -5.94
C LYS A 17 -4.55 -1.26 -6.81
N SER A 18 -5.05 -2.47 -6.61
CA SER A 18 -4.59 -3.67 -7.34
C SER A 18 -4.81 -3.56 -8.85
N THR A 19 -5.83 -2.81 -9.30
CA THR A 19 -6.05 -2.51 -10.72
C THR A 19 -4.95 -1.60 -11.25
N GLN A 20 -4.61 -0.53 -10.52
CA GLN A 20 -3.57 0.42 -10.93
C GLN A 20 -2.17 -0.22 -10.87
N VAL A 21 -1.88 -1.03 -9.86
CA VAL A 21 -0.64 -1.83 -9.77
C VAL A 21 -0.44 -2.68 -11.03
N ARG A 22 -1.46 -3.45 -11.42
CA ARG A 22 -1.39 -4.33 -12.60
C ARG A 22 -1.23 -3.53 -13.90
N ARG A 23 -1.96 -2.41 -14.05
CA ARG A 23 -1.89 -1.55 -15.25
C ARG A 23 -0.53 -0.89 -15.36
N LEU A 24 -0.03 -0.32 -14.27
CA LEU A 24 1.29 0.31 -14.25
C LEU A 24 2.41 -0.69 -14.56
N ALA A 25 2.34 -1.91 -14.00
CA ALA A 25 3.32 -2.94 -14.31
C ALA A 25 3.38 -3.23 -15.82
N ALA A 26 2.21 -3.39 -16.45
CA ALA A 26 2.14 -3.62 -17.90
C ALA A 26 2.69 -2.45 -18.73
N ASP A 27 2.55 -1.19 -18.27
CA ASP A 27 3.09 -0.03 -18.96
C ASP A 27 4.61 0.05 -18.83
N LEU A 28 5.16 -0.26 -17.65
CA LEU A 28 6.59 -0.32 -17.41
C LEU A 28 7.24 -1.43 -18.25
N GLU A 29 6.66 -2.63 -18.28
CA GLU A 29 7.12 -3.75 -19.12
C GLU A 29 7.12 -3.38 -20.61
N ARG A 30 6.06 -2.72 -21.10
CA ARG A 30 5.99 -2.25 -22.50
C ARG A 30 7.04 -1.19 -22.81
N SER A 31 7.45 -0.43 -21.80
CA SER A 31 8.53 0.57 -21.91
C SER A 31 9.94 -0.04 -21.73
N GLY A 32 10.04 -1.36 -21.58
CA GLY A 32 11.32 -2.08 -21.43
C GLY A 32 11.93 -1.96 -20.03
N ILE A 33 11.12 -1.65 -19.02
CA ILE A 33 11.56 -1.56 -17.62
C ILE A 33 11.21 -2.88 -16.92
N ASP A 34 12.22 -3.54 -16.35
CA ASP A 34 12.02 -4.72 -15.54
C ASP A 34 11.25 -4.36 -14.26
N VAL A 35 10.13 -5.03 -14.00
CA VAL A 35 9.25 -4.72 -12.87
C VAL A 35 8.67 -5.98 -12.26
N ILE A 36 8.50 -5.97 -10.94
CA ILE A 36 7.69 -6.93 -10.21
C ILE A 36 6.54 -6.23 -9.49
N SER A 37 5.38 -6.89 -9.45
CA SER A 37 4.23 -6.48 -8.65
C SER A 37 4.13 -7.37 -7.42
N THR A 38 3.93 -6.75 -6.25
CA THR A 38 3.79 -7.44 -4.97
C THR A 38 2.72 -6.75 -4.11
N ARG A 39 2.52 -7.26 -2.88
CA ARG A 39 1.52 -6.71 -1.95
C ARG A 39 1.91 -6.93 -0.50
N GLU A 40 1.38 -6.12 0.41
CA GLU A 40 1.44 -6.34 1.84
C GLU A 40 0.04 -6.31 2.51
N PRO A 41 -0.15 -7.07 3.61
CA PRO A 41 0.74 -8.14 4.07
C PRO A 41 0.77 -9.29 3.04
N GLY A 42 1.96 -9.91 2.88
CA GLY A 42 2.17 -10.99 1.90
C GLY A 42 3.38 -10.77 1.01
N GLY A 43 3.34 -11.29 -0.21
CA GLY A 43 4.36 -11.09 -1.24
C GLY A 43 5.55 -12.05 -1.18
N SER A 44 5.71 -12.84 -0.12
CA SER A 44 6.67 -13.95 -0.02
C SER A 44 6.02 -15.13 0.70
N PRO A 45 6.52 -16.36 0.56
CA PRO A 45 5.89 -17.53 1.18
C PRO A 45 5.63 -17.38 2.69
N GLY A 46 6.62 -16.93 3.45
CA GLY A 46 6.47 -16.69 4.89
C GLY A 46 5.50 -15.55 5.20
N ALA A 47 5.56 -14.46 4.46
CA ALA A 47 4.65 -13.33 4.62
C ALA A 47 3.19 -13.70 4.26
N GLU A 48 2.96 -14.58 3.26
CA GLU A 48 1.63 -15.08 2.92
C GLU A 48 1.04 -15.96 4.05
N ASP A 49 1.85 -16.70 4.78
CA ASP A 49 1.38 -17.45 5.94
C ASP A 49 0.93 -16.51 7.08
N ILE A 50 1.66 -15.43 7.31
CA ILE A 50 1.25 -14.40 8.28
C ILE A 50 0.01 -13.64 7.78
N ARG A 51 -0.10 -13.34 6.47
CA ARG A 51 -1.28 -12.71 5.89
C ARG A 51 -2.57 -13.44 6.27
N LYS A 52 -2.59 -14.77 6.20
CA LYS A 52 -3.77 -15.58 6.56
C LYS A 52 -4.25 -15.31 7.99
N LEU A 53 -3.35 -14.96 8.90
CA LEU A 53 -3.69 -14.58 10.27
C LEU A 53 -4.33 -13.19 10.34
N LEU A 54 -3.89 -12.25 9.51
CA LEU A 54 -4.27 -10.84 9.56
C LEU A 54 -5.61 -10.53 8.89
N VAL A 55 -5.85 -11.10 7.70
CA VAL A 55 -6.94 -10.69 6.82
C VAL A 55 -8.23 -11.48 7.00
N SER A 56 -8.22 -12.53 7.82
CA SER A 56 -9.35 -13.43 8.03
C SER A 56 -9.78 -13.52 9.50
N GLY A 57 -11.01 -13.98 9.72
CA GLY A 57 -11.57 -14.21 11.05
C GLY A 57 -12.37 -13.02 11.58
N ASP A 58 -12.56 -12.96 12.90
CA ASP A 58 -13.31 -11.90 13.57
C ASP A 58 -12.56 -10.56 13.52
N VAL A 59 -13.30 -9.43 13.39
CA VAL A 59 -12.71 -8.08 13.38
C VAL A 59 -11.95 -7.77 14.67
N ALA A 60 -12.40 -8.29 15.80
CA ALA A 60 -11.77 -8.15 17.11
C ALA A 60 -10.74 -9.25 17.45
N ARG A 61 -10.32 -10.05 16.47
CA ARG A 61 -9.41 -11.19 16.67
C ARG A 61 -8.10 -10.81 17.36
N TRP A 62 -7.56 -9.65 17.03
CA TRP A 62 -6.24 -9.20 17.50
C TRP A 62 -6.33 -7.92 18.31
N GLN A 63 -5.51 -7.82 19.35
CA GLN A 63 -5.21 -6.53 19.96
C GLN A 63 -4.42 -5.67 18.94
N PRO A 64 -4.65 -4.34 18.88
CA PRO A 64 -4.01 -3.49 17.87
C PRO A 64 -2.48 -3.62 17.82
N LEU A 65 -1.80 -3.71 18.95
CA LEU A 65 -0.35 -3.89 19.00
C LEU A 65 0.09 -5.25 18.44
N THR A 66 -0.66 -6.33 18.73
CA THR A 66 -0.37 -7.66 18.16
C THR A 66 -0.49 -7.63 16.64
N GLU A 67 -1.48 -6.90 16.13
CA GLU A 67 -1.70 -6.74 14.69
C GLU A 67 -0.54 -6.00 14.03
N VAL A 68 -0.07 -4.89 14.63
CA VAL A 68 1.14 -4.18 14.17
C VAL A 68 2.36 -5.12 14.10
N VAL A 69 2.61 -5.88 15.15
CA VAL A 69 3.77 -6.81 15.19
C VAL A 69 3.67 -7.88 14.10
N LEU A 70 2.47 -8.40 13.83
CA LEU A 70 2.25 -9.35 12.74
C LEU A 70 2.47 -8.70 11.37
N HIS A 71 2.02 -7.46 11.16
CA HIS A 71 2.31 -6.71 9.93
C HIS A 71 3.80 -6.53 9.72
N TYR A 72 4.54 -6.15 10.78
CA TYR A 72 5.99 -6.00 10.67
C TYR A 72 6.73 -7.32 10.47
N ALA A 73 6.28 -8.42 11.09
CA ALA A 73 6.85 -9.73 10.84
C ALA A 73 6.73 -10.14 9.36
N ALA A 74 5.54 -9.92 8.76
CA ALA A 74 5.33 -10.16 7.32
C ALA A 74 6.19 -9.22 6.46
N ARG A 75 6.27 -7.94 6.80
CA ARG A 75 7.02 -6.93 6.05
C ARG A 75 8.52 -7.19 6.06
N VAL A 76 9.11 -7.51 7.21
CA VAL A 76 10.54 -7.85 7.32
C VAL A 76 10.89 -9.01 6.40
N GLU A 77 10.08 -10.07 6.41
CA GLU A 77 10.26 -11.23 5.54
C GLU A 77 10.12 -10.85 4.06
N HIS A 78 9.09 -10.09 3.72
CA HIS A 78 8.84 -9.64 2.34
C HIS A 78 9.96 -8.72 1.82
N VAL A 79 10.36 -7.72 2.60
CA VAL A 79 11.41 -6.77 2.20
C VAL A 79 12.75 -7.49 2.01
N ALA A 80 13.12 -8.38 2.92
CA ALA A 80 14.39 -9.09 2.87
C ALA A 80 14.47 -10.09 1.71
N THR A 81 13.36 -10.77 1.38
CA THR A 81 13.39 -11.88 0.42
C THR A 81 12.93 -11.49 -1.00
N VAL A 82 12.18 -10.39 -1.14
CA VAL A 82 11.61 -9.98 -2.44
C VAL A 82 12.02 -8.57 -2.83
N VAL A 83 11.70 -7.56 -1.98
CA VAL A 83 11.83 -6.16 -2.39
C VAL A 83 13.29 -5.74 -2.57
N ARG A 84 14.11 -5.86 -1.52
CA ARG A 84 15.53 -5.46 -1.58
C ARG A 84 16.29 -6.20 -2.68
N PRO A 85 16.20 -7.55 -2.82
CA PRO A 85 16.88 -8.25 -3.90
C PRO A 85 16.45 -7.83 -5.31
N ALA A 86 15.19 -7.42 -5.51
CA ALA A 86 14.74 -6.90 -6.80
C ALA A 86 15.36 -5.54 -7.10
N LEU A 87 15.30 -4.61 -6.14
CA LEU A 87 15.87 -3.27 -6.27
C LEU A 87 17.38 -3.30 -6.52
N GLU A 88 18.11 -4.17 -5.84
CA GLU A 88 19.57 -4.37 -6.02
C GLU A 88 19.92 -4.84 -7.45
N ARG A 89 19.02 -5.53 -8.14
CA ARG A 89 19.18 -5.91 -9.55
C ARG A 89 18.76 -4.84 -10.54
N GLY A 90 18.28 -3.67 -10.06
CA GLY A 90 17.74 -2.62 -10.89
C GLY A 90 16.29 -2.86 -11.33
N THR A 91 15.63 -3.89 -10.79
CA THR A 91 14.21 -4.19 -11.07
C THR A 91 13.31 -3.24 -10.28
N TRP A 92 12.31 -2.65 -10.91
CA TRP A 92 11.30 -1.86 -10.23
C TRP A 92 10.37 -2.74 -9.41
N VAL A 93 9.92 -2.23 -8.27
CA VAL A 93 8.96 -2.92 -7.40
C VAL A 93 7.72 -2.05 -7.23
N ILE A 94 6.55 -2.58 -7.56
CA ILE A 94 5.26 -1.95 -7.27
C ILE A 94 4.56 -2.77 -6.19
N CYS A 95 4.26 -2.15 -5.05
CA CYS A 95 3.62 -2.81 -3.92
C CYS A 95 2.22 -2.25 -3.65
N ASP A 96 1.23 -3.14 -3.60
CA ASP A 96 -0.11 -2.82 -3.09
C ASP A 96 -0.05 -2.83 -1.56
N ARG A 97 0.00 -1.66 -0.95
CA ARG A 97 0.22 -1.34 0.47
C ARG A 97 1.66 -1.55 0.96
N PHE A 98 2.04 -0.71 1.93
CA PHE A 98 3.31 -0.81 2.65
C PHE A 98 3.15 -0.20 4.06
N HIS A 99 4.18 0.50 4.53
CA HIS A 99 4.23 1.12 5.86
C HIS A 99 3.08 2.09 6.13
N ASP A 100 2.73 2.94 5.16
CA ASP A 100 1.66 3.94 5.29
C ASP A 100 0.30 3.30 5.61
N SER A 101 0.02 2.09 5.09
CA SER A 101 -1.14 1.32 5.51
C SER A 101 -1.12 0.97 7.00
N THR A 102 0.03 0.64 7.59
CA THR A 102 0.11 0.35 9.03
C THR A 102 -0.15 1.60 9.88
N ILE A 103 0.40 2.75 9.46
CA ILE A 103 0.10 4.04 10.10
C ILE A 103 -1.40 4.35 10.01
N ALA A 104 -1.99 4.19 8.82
CA ALA A 104 -3.40 4.52 8.60
C ALA A 104 -4.34 3.57 9.37
N TYR A 105 -4.14 2.25 9.29
CA TYR A 105 -5.03 1.25 9.89
C TYR A 105 -4.84 1.14 11.40
N GLN A 106 -3.61 0.96 11.87
CA GLN A 106 -3.35 0.72 13.29
C GLN A 106 -3.15 2.02 14.06
N GLY A 107 -2.56 3.06 13.43
CA GLY A 107 -2.44 4.39 14.02
C GLY A 107 -3.77 5.11 14.02
N TYR A 108 -4.18 5.66 12.90
CA TYR A 108 -5.41 6.46 12.81
C TYR A 108 -6.69 5.65 13.02
N GLY A 109 -6.78 4.46 12.44
CA GLY A 109 -7.96 3.58 12.55
C GLY A 109 -8.18 3.04 13.97
N HIS A 110 -7.19 2.37 14.53
CA HIS A 110 -7.25 1.75 15.86
C HIS A 110 -6.74 2.63 17.01
N GLY A 111 -6.15 3.80 16.72
CA GLY A 111 -5.73 4.77 17.73
C GLY A 111 -4.42 4.42 18.45
N LEU A 112 -3.54 3.63 17.84
CA LEU A 112 -2.19 3.44 18.37
C LEU A 112 -1.34 4.69 18.13
N GLU A 113 -0.40 4.94 19.03
CA GLU A 113 0.57 6.02 18.89
C GLU A 113 1.40 5.83 17.61
N ILE A 114 1.38 6.82 16.72
CA ILE A 114 2.09 6.77 15.42
C ILE A 114 3.59 6.63 15.66
N GLU A 115 4.13 7.33 16.65
CA GLU A 115 5.55 7.26 17.03
C GLU A 115 5.99 5.84 17.37
N LEU A 116 5.11 4.99 17.97
CA LEU A 116 5.42 3.59 18.23
C LEU A 116 5.57 2.82 16.91
N ILE A 117 4.71 3.07 15.93
CA ILE A 117 4.73 2.41 14.62
C ILE A 117 5.99 2.82 13.85
N ASP A 118 6.32 4.12 13.86
CA ASP A 118 7.52 4.65 13.19
C ASP A 118 8.81 4.13 13.83
N ASN A 119 8.85 4.04 15.16
CA ASN A 119 9.98 3.45 15.88
C ASN A 119 10.19 1.97 15.51
N LEU A 120 9.11 1.19 15.39
CA LEU A 120 9.21 -0.20 14.92
C LEU A 120 9.72 -0.26 13.48
N HIS A 121 9.25 0.61 12.60
CA HIS A 121 9.73 0.70 11.23
C HIS A 121 11.23 1.03 11.17
N GLN A 122 11.65 2.03 11.92
CA GLN A 122 13.05 2.43 12.00
C GLN A 122 13.94 1.30 12.53
N GLN A 123 13.52 0.60 13.59
CA GLN A 123 14.34 -0.46 14.22
C GLN A 123 14.42 -1.74 13.39
N LEU A 124 13.35 -2.09 12.67
CA LEU A 124 13.27 -3.36 11.96
C LEU A 124 13.71 -3.26 10.49
N LEU A 125 13.61 -2.08 9.89
CA LEU A 125 13.84 -1.88 8.46
C LEU A 125 14.76 -0.69 8.14
N ASP A 126 15.41 -0.09 9.15
CA ASP A 126 16.28 1.09 9.00
C ASP A 126 15.55 2.27 8.32
N GLY A 127 14.24 2.40 8.56
CA GLY A 127 13.42 3.43 7.94
C GLY A 127 13.29 3.29 6.42
N PHE A 128 13.40 2.06 5.89
CA PHE A 128 13.28 1.80 4.46
C PHE A 128 11.93 2.29 3.89
N GLN A 129 11.97 3.23 2.95
CA GLN A 129 10.82 3.90 2.39
C GLN A 129 10.71 3.75 0.87
N PRO A 130 9.52 3.79 0.28
CA PRO A 130 9.34 3.86 -1.16
C PRO A 130 9.87 5.19 -1.74
N ASN A 131 10.27 5.17 -3.00
CA ASN A 131 10.64 6.37 -3.75
C ASN A 131 9.42 7.25 -4.04
N LEU A 132 8.25 6.64 -4.22
CA LEU A 132 6.99 7.35 -4.42
C LEU A 132 5.82 6.48 -3.92
N THR A 133 4.94 7.10 -3.14
CA THR A 133 3.66 6.51 -2.70
C THR A 133 2.51 7.23 -3.40
N MET A 134 1.66 6.47 -4.07
CA MET A 134 0.41 6.98 -4.66
C MET A 134 -0.76 6.62 -3.76
N ILE A 135 -1.36 7.62 -3.13
CA ILE A 135 -2.54 7.48 -2.28
C ILE A 135 -3.78 7.68 -3.13
N LEU A 136 -4.49 6.59 -3.39
CA LEU A 136 -5.76 6.62 -4.13
C LEU A 136 -6.87 7.05 -3.18
N ASP A 137 -7.29 8.31 -3.25
CA ASP A 137 -8.34 8.87 -2.41
C ASP A 137 -9.72 8.65 -3.02
N ILE A 138 -10.62 8.08 -2.23
CA ILE A 138 -12.03 7.88 -2.60
C ILE A 138 -12.92 8.09 -1.37
N PRO A 139 -14.12 8.71 -1.51
CA PRO A 139 -15.09 8.74 -0.43
C PRO A 139 -15.42 7.33 0.08
N VAL A 140 -15.52 7.17 1.41
CA VAL A 140 -15.71 5.87 2.07
C VAL A 140 -16.87 5.08 1.47
N ASP A 141 -18.05 5.71 1.34
CA ASP A 141 -19.24 5.05 0.82
C ASP A 141 -19.05 4.53 -0.61
N ALA A 142 -18.35 5.31 -1.45
CA ALA A 142 -18.07 4.92 -2.82
C ALA A 142 -17.06 3.75 -2.88
N GLY A 143 -16.06 3.76 -2.00
CA GLY A 143 -15.08 2.67 -1.88
C GLY A 143 -15.72 1.37 -1.43
N LEU A 144 -16.48 1.40 -0.34
CA LEU A 144 -17.16 0.23 0.21
C LEU A 144 -18.21 -0.33 -0.78
N ALA A 145 -18.91 0.53 -1.53
CA ALA A 145 -19.83 0.08 -2.57
C ALA A 145 -19.13 -0.72 -3.68
N ARG A 146 -17.87 -0.42 -3.99
CA ARG A 146 -17.07 -1.17 -4.98
C ARG A 146 -16.56 -2.52 -4.47
N THR A 147 -16.46 -2.72 -3.15
CA THR A 147 -16.07 -4.02 -2.55
C THR A 147 -17.28 -4.90 -2.32
N GLY A 148 -18.48 -4.33 -2.13
CA GLY A 148 -19.72 -5.04 -1.89
C GLY A 148 -20.07 -6.01 -3.02
N GLY A 149 -19.81 -7.31 -2.82
CA GLY A 149 -19.98 -8.38 -3.80
C GLY A 149 -18.78 -9.30 -3.94
N ARG A 150 -17.69 -9.02 -3.23
CA ARG A 150 -16.59 -9.95 -3.07
C ARG A 150 -16.86 -10.85 -1.87
N ASP A 151 -17.51 -11.99 -2.09
CA ASP A 151 -17.56 -13.06 -1.07
C ASP A 151 -16.14 -13.61 -0.86
N GLY A 152 -15.37 -12.97 0.04
CA GLY A 152 -13.98 -13.30 0.28
C GLY A 152 -13.72 -13.73 1.73
N VAL A 153 -12.87 -14.75 1.89
CA VAL A 153 -12.34 -15.15 3.21
C VAL A 153 -11.46 -14.05 3.82
N GLU A 154 -11.01 -13.09 3.01
CA GLU A 154 -10.08 -12.00 3.36
C GLU A 154 -10.81 -10.64 3.45
N ASP A 155 -11.92 -10.58 4.19
CA ASP A 155 -12.80 -9.41 4.30
C ASP A 155 -12.74 -8.69 5.65
N ARG A 156 -11.85 -9.12 6.55
CA ARG A 156 -11.83 -8.64 7.94
C ARG A 156 -11.80 -7.12 8.07
N TYR A 157 -11.02 -6.43 7.27
CA TYR A 157 -10.93 -4.98 7.29
C TYR A 157 -12.13 -4.30 6.62
N GLU A 158 -12.72 -4.90 5.59
CA GLU A 158 -13.93 -4.38 4.93
C GLU A 158 -15.14 -4.33 5.87
N ARG A 159 -15.16 -5.21 6.89
CA ARG A 159 -16.23 -5.32 7.90
C ARG A 159 -16.08 -4.35 9.09
N MET A 160 -15.06 -3.49 9.10
CA MET A 160 -14.94 -2.42 10.08
C MET A 160 -16.06 -1.38 9.86
N ASP A 161 -16.37 -0.62 10.91
CA ASP A 161 -17.42 0.41 10.81
C ASP A 161 -17.02 1.61 9.94
N SER A 162 -18.02 2.40 9.55
CA SER A 162 -17.80 3.57 8.68
C SER A 162 -16.92 4.63 9.32
N GLU A 163 -16.95 4.77 10.66
CA GLU A 163 -16.10 5.73 11.38
C GLU A 163 -14.62 5.30 11.31
N PHE A 164 -14.35 3.99 11.40
CA PHE A 164 -13.01 3.46 11.20
C PHE A 164 -12.49 3.80 9.79
N HIS A 165 -13.30 3.56 8.76
CA HIS A 165 -12.92 3.86 7.38
C HIS A 165 -12.74 5.36 7.13
N GLN A 166 -13.50 6.22 7.82
CA GLN A 166 -13.30 7.67 7.74
C GLN A 166 -11.97 8.08 8.38
N ARG A 167 -11.66 7.59 9.60
CA ARG A 167 -10.36 7.86 10.24
C ARG A 167 -9.19 7.35 9.39
N LEU A 168 -9.36 6.19 8.75
CA LEU A 168 -8.39 5.62 7.82
C LEU A 168 -8.11 6.53 6.64
N ARG A 169 -9.17 7.01 5.97
CA ARG A 169 -9.05 7.96 4.84
C ARG A 169 -8.37 9.24 5.27
N ASP A 170 -8.81 9.85 6.37
CA ASP A 170 -8.23 11.07 6.91
C ASP A 170 -6.76 10.86 7.28
N GLY A 171 -6.41 9.68 7.80
CA GLY A 171 -5.03 9.28 8.08
C GLY A 171 -4.15 9.25 6.83
N PHE A 172 -4.59 8.65 5.75
CA PHE A 172 -3.85 8.67 4.48
C PHE A 172 -3.63 10.09 3.95
N LEU A 173 -4.63 10.96 4.05
CA LEU A 173 -4.49 12.36 3.63
C LEU A 173 -3.53 13.14 4.52
N GLN A 174 -3.50 12.87 5.83
CA GLN A 174 -2.53 13.46 6.75
C GLN A 174 -1.11 12.99 6.47
N ILE A 175 -0.90 11.70 6.17
CA ILE A 175 0.41 11.16 5.75
C ILE A 175 0.88 11.89 4.48
N ALA A 176 0.02 12.04 3.48
CA ALA A 176 0.36 12.75 2.24
C ALA A 176 0.74 14.21 2.49
N ALA A 177 0.01 14.89 3.39
CA ALA A 177 0.29 16.28 3.74
C ALA A 177 1.61 16.46 4.53
N ALA A 178 1.99 15.46 5.33
CA ALA A 178 3.25 15.45 6.08
C ALA A 178 4.47 15.13 5.20
N GLU A 179 4.30 14.32 4.15
CA GLU A 179 5.39 13.87 3.28
C GLU A 179 5.10 14.16 1.77
N PRO A 180 4.89 15.43 1.39
CA PRO A 180 4.46 15.79 0.02
C PRO A 180 5.50 15.45 -1.06
N GLU A 181 6.78 15.33 -0.71
CA GLU A 181 7.84 14.91 -1.65
C GLU A 181 7.77 13.42 -1.99
N ARG A 182 7.35 12.59 -1.04
CA ARG A 182 7.23 11.13 -1.22
C ARG A 182 5.83 10.69 -1.62
N CYS A 183 4.80 11.38 -1.15
CA CYS A 183 3.40 10.99 -1.33
C CYS A 183 2.69 11.88 -2.35
N ALA A 184 1.89 11.26 -3.22
CA ALA A 184 0.99 11.95 -4.14
C ALA A 184 -0.43 11.43 -3.96
N VAL A 185 -1.40 12.35 -3.82
CA VAL A 185 -2.82 12.00 -3.74
C VAL A 185 -3.41 11.98 -5.14
N ILE A 186 -4.06 10.87 -5.50
CA ILE A 186 -4.74 10.68 -6.78
C ILE A 186 -6.24 10.53 -6.51
N ASP A 187 -7.08 11.34 -7.14
CA ASP A 187 -8.54 11.21 -7.06
C ASP A 187 -9.00 9.91 -7.74
N ALA A 188 -9.45 8.96 -6.93
CA ALA A 188 -9.87 7.63 -7.37
C ALA A 188 -11.39 7.46 -7.56
N ILE A 189 -12.16 8.56 -7.51
CA ILE A 189 -13.61 8.50 -7.77
C ILE A 189 -13.93 8.30 -9.26
N SER A 190 -13.05 8.78 -10.11
CA SER A 190 -13.17 8.74 -11.56
C SER A 190 -13.11 7.33 -12.15
N SER A 191 -13.21 7.21 -13.48
CA SER A 191 -13.05 5.92 -14.17
C SER A 191 -11.63 5.37 -14.01
N GLU A 192 -11.48 4.05 -14.08
CA GLU A 192 -10.18 3.38 -14.00
C GLU A 192 -9.14 3.97 -14.98
N ASP A 193 -9.59 4.37 -16.19
CA ASP A 193 -8.72 4.97 -17.20
C ASP A 193 -8.30 6.40 -16.84
N ALA A 194 -9.18 7.18 -16.20
CA ALA A 194 -8.84 8.51 -15.73
C ALA A 194 -7.82 8.44 -14.60
N VAL A 195 -8.08 7.63 -13.57
CA VAL A 195 -7.15 7.37 -12.47
C VAL A 195 -5.79 6.90 -13.00
N HIS A 196 -5.80 6.01 -13.98
CA HIS A 196 -4.55 5.50 -14.56
C HIS A 196 -3.73 6.59 -15.28
N ARG A 197 -4.39 7.48 -16.04
CA ARG A 197 -3.70 8.63 -16.64
C ARG A 197 -3.05 9.52 -15.59
N ASP A 198 -3.74 9.77 -14.46
CA ASP A 198 -3.21 10.61 -13.39
C ASP A 198 -2.03 9.93 -12.69
N VAL A 199 -2.09 8.60 -12.47
CA VAL A 199 -0.97 7.79 -11.98
C VAL A 199 0.25 7.91 -12.90
N ILE A 200 0.07 7.74 -14.21
CA ILE A 200 1.16 7.85 -15.18
C ILE A 200 1.74 9.27 -15.21
N ALA A 201 0.89 10.30 -15.19
CA ALA A 201 1.32 11.70 -15.15
C ALA A 201 2.16 11.98 -13.89
N CYS A 202 1.70 11.54 -12.73
CA CYS A 202 2.43 11.67 -11.48
C CYS A 202 3.81 11.01 -11.53
N ILE A 203 3.90 9.77 -12.02
CA ILE A 203 5.16 9.03 -12.13
C ILE A 203 6.14 9.74 -13.09
N LYS A 204 5.67 10.19 -14.24
CA LYS A 204 6.49 10.94 -15.20
C LYS A 204 7.08 12.22 -14.60
N GLU A 205 6.25 12.95 -13.85
CA GLU A 205 6.65 14.19 -13.20
C GLU A 205 7.65 13.94 -12.06
N ARG A 206 7.29 13.04 -11.12
CA ARG A 206 8.05 12.82 -9.90
C ARG A 206 9.35 12.08 -10.10
N LEU A 207 9.40 11.16 -11.05
CA LEU A 207 10.59 10.33 -11.30
C LEU A 207 11.36 10.74 -12.55
N SER A 208 10.89 11.79 -13.28
CA SER A 208 11.53 12.31 -14.48
C SER A 208 11.80 11.25 -15.56
N ILE A 209 10.87 10.28 -15.71
CA ILE A 209 10.96 9.17 -16.67
C ILE A 209 10.02 9.37 -17.86
N GLN A 210 10.37 8.73 -18.98
CA GLN A 210 9.52 8.65 -20.15
C GLN A 210 8.87 7.25 -20.19
N LEU A 211 7.56 7.20 -20.03
CA LEU A 211 6.76 6.01 -20.29
C LEU A 211 6.08 6.20 -21.66
N GLY A 212 6.24 5.22 -22.51
CA GLY A 212 5.69 5.21 -23.87
C GLY A 212 4.15 5.22 -23.91
#